data_386ad078d3a1b5568c97da8eec1b95ca
#
_entry.id   386ad078d3a1b5568c97da8eec1b95ca
#
_cell.length_a   1.000
_cell.length_b   1.000
_cell.length_c   1.000
_cell.angle_alpha   90.00
_cell.angle_beta   90.00
_cell.angle_gamma   90.00
#
_symmetry.space_group_name_H-M   'P 1'
#
loop_
_entity.id
_entity.type
_entity.pdbx_description
1 polymer ?
#
loop_
_entity_poly.entity_id
_entity_poly.type
_entity_poly.pdbx_seq_one_letter_code
_entity_poly.pdbx_strand_id
1 'polypeptide(L)'
;NDDDLRPSWVPEEPNPEFACSVVRGIDSAVNSVTGAKEYPDAVHLRKVPLRKKMSIEEYVEGVAKGDRMILSKAITLIESNAPKDFDKAQRVLQALLPRTGHALRVGITGVPGAGKSSFIESFGTMLCQQGYKVAALAVDPTSTITGGSILGDKTRMQNLSREPNCFIRPSPSKGTLGGVTRKSRETMLLCEAAGYDVILVETVGVGQSETTVRDMVDFFMLVVLTGAGDDLQGIKKGIMELADAIVVNKADGDNLERAKVTQGEYERMVEFIRPATEGWQTHAYRCSALKKTGLLELWAVMREFEKVTKKSGVFENRRQRQTLSWVHSMI
;
A
#
# COMPACT_ATOMS: atom_id res chain seq x y z
N ASN A 1 -24.41 15.53 41.75
CA ASN A 1 -24.16 16.75 40.97
C ASN A 1 -23.57 16.35 39.64
N ASP A 2 -24.46 16.21 38.63
CA ASP A 2 -24.11 15.79 37.29
C ASP A 2 -23.66 16.95 36.36
N ASP A 3 -23.45 18.13 36.92
CA ASP A 3 -23.12 19.32 36.14
C ASP A 3 -21.62 19.51 35.83
N ASP A 4 -20.76 18.65 36.39
CA ASP A 4 -19.30 18.83 36.33
C ASP A 4 -18.62 18.11 35.13
N LEU A 5 -19.38 17.48 34.24
CA LEU A 5 -18.83 16.74 33.09
C LEU A 5 -19.02 17.42 31.72
N ARG A 6 -19.48 18.68 31.72
CA ARG A 6 -19.64 19.42 30.47
C ARG A 6 -18.32 20.07 30.06
N PRO A 7 -17.74 19.76 28.90
CA PRO A 7 -16.53 20.42 28.44
C PRO A 7 -16.75 21.93 28.27
N SER A 8 -15.78 22.74 28.66
CA SER A 8 -15.84 24.20 28.68
C SER A 8 -16.04 24.87 27.30
N TRP A 9 -15.94 24.07 26.22
CA TRP A 9 -16.14 24.55 24.84
C TRP A 9 -17.57 24.32 24.32
N VAL A 10 -18.44 23.70 25.10
CA VAL A 10 -19.84 23.47 24.71
C VAL A 10 -20.67 24.66 25.16
N PRO A 11 -21.34 25.44 24.27
CA PRO A 11 -22.17 26.57 24.64
C PRO A 11 -23.31 26.17 25.57
N GLU A 12 -23.66 27.02 26.52
CA GLU A 12 -24.76 26.78 27.46
C GLU A 12 -26.13 26.74 26.77
N GLU A 13 -26.29 27.47 25.68
CA GLU A 13 -27.50 27.48 24.86
C GLU A 13 -27.20 26.99 23.43
N PRO A 14 -28.10 26.19 22.83
CA PRO A 14 -27.92 25.73 21.45
C PRO A 14 -28.02 26.91 20.49
N ASN A 15 -26.97 27.16 19.71
CA ASN A 15 -26.99 28.15 18.64
C ASN A 15 -27.87 27.64 17.49
N PRO A 16 -28.98 28.33 17.14
CA PRO A 16 -29.90 27.86 16.09
C PRO A 16 -29.26 27.84 14.68
N GLU A 17 -28.12 28.47 14.47
CA GLU A 17 -27.41 28.47 13.19
C GLU A 17 -26.48 27.25 13.00
N PHE A 18 -26.20 26.48 14.03
CA PHE A 18 -25.41 25.23 13.94
C PHE A 18 -26.31 24.00 14.10
N ALA A 19 -26.52 23.29 13.01
CA ALA A 19 -27.33 22.06 12.96
C ALA A 19 -26.67 20.83 13.65
N CYS A 20 -25.81 21.03 14.64
CA CYS A 20 -25.21 19.95 15.41
C CYS A 20 -25.82 19.88 16.81
N SER A 21 -26.84 19.03 16.99
CA SER A 21 -27.27 18.61 18.31
C SER A 21 -26.38 17.49 18.83
N VAL A 22 -25.77 17.67 20.00
CA VAL A 22 -25.07 16.59 20.71
C VAL A 22 -26.13 15.62 21.23
N VAL A 23 -26.28 14.47 20.59
CA VAL A 23 -27.12 13.38 21.09
C VAL A 23 -26.39 12.73 22.26
N ARG A 24 -26.91 12.88 23.50
CA ARG A 24 -26.44 12.14 24.67
C ARG A 24 -26.52 10.63 24.36
N GLY A 25 -25.43 9.91 24.62
CA GLY A 25 -25.43 8.45 24.50
C GLY A 25 -26.58 7.83 25.31
N ILE A 26 -27.23 6.84 24.73
CA ILE A 26 -28.31 6.09 25.39
C ILE A 26 -27.66 5.31 26.53
N ASP A 27 -27.98 5.67 27.77
CA ASP A 27 -27.64 4.89 28.95
C ASP A 27 -28.32 3.53 28.83
N SER A 28 -27.56 2.45 28.80
CA SER A 28 -28.02 1.07 28.70
C SER A 28 -28.77 0.56 29.97
N ALA A 29 -29.00 1.45 30.94
CA ALA A 29 -29.59 1.11 32.24
C ALA A 29 -31.09 1.48 32.39
N VAL A 30 -31.73 2.03 31.41
CA VAL A 30 -33.17 2.39 31.54
C VAL A 30 -34.03 1.51 30.64
N ASN A 31 -34.14 0.23 30.98
CA ASN A 31 -35.25 -0.64 30.63
C ASN A 31 -36.32 -0.58 31.73
N SER A 32 -36.88 0.55 32.00
CA SER A 32 -38.16 0.63 32.71
C SER A 32 -39.18 1.34 31.84
N VAL A 33 -40.00 0.55 31.28
CA VAL A 33 -41.26 0.88 30.61
C VAL A 33 -42.08 1.71 31.53
N THR A 34 -42.00 3.05 31.50
CA THR A 34 -43.11 3.96 31.81
C THR A 34 -42.62 5.38 31.58
N GLY A 35 -43.11 6.00 30.52
CA GLY A 35 -42.91 7.41 30.27
C GLY A 35 -42.23 7.77 28.93
N ALA A 36 -42.45 7.00 27.90
CA ALA A 36 -42.12 7.46 26.55
C ALA A 36 -43.04 8.64 26.23
N LYS A 37 -42.50 9.86 26.31
CA LYS A 37 -43.05 11.00 25.59
C LYS A 37 -42.99 10.63 24.10
N GLU A 38 -44.16 10.44 23.48
CA GLU A 38 -44.24 10.37 22.02
C GLU A 38 -43.59 11.62 21.46
N TYR A 39 -42.46 11.44 20.76
CA TYR A 39 -41.95 12.44 19.86
C TYR A 39 -42.88 12.43 18.64
N PRO A 40 -43.62 13.52 18.37
CA PRO A 40 -44.30 13.68 17.10
C PRO A 40 -43.18 13.83 16.06
N ASP A 41 -43.26 13.09 14.98
CA ASP A 41 -42.28 12.98 13.92
C ASP A 41 -41.09 12.04 14.20
N ALA A 42 -41.44 10.76 14.38
CA ALA A 42 -40.49 9.71 14.03
C ALA A 42 -40.12 9.91 12.56
N VAL A 43 -38.97 10.54 12.34
CA VAL A 43 -38.34 10.58 11.04
C VAL A 43 -38.36 9.15 10.54
N HIS A 44 -39.16 8.88 9.52
CA HIS A 44 -39.18 7.61 8.85
C HIS A 44 -37.78 7.41 8.31
N LEU A 45 -36.90 6.77 9.10
CA LEU A 45 -35.63 6.27 8.62
C LEU A 45 -36.00 5.43 7.40
N ARG A 46 -35.85 6.02 6.21
CA ARG A 46 -35.95 5.30 4.95
C ARG A 46 -35.10 4.04 5.17
N LYS A 47 -35.73 2.87 5.22
CA LYS A 47 -35.02 1.60 5.23
C LYS A 47 -34.11 1.65 4.03
N VAL A 48 -32.83 1.95 4.28
CA VAL A 48 -31.79 1.90 3.23
C VAL A 48 -31.87 0.47 2.73
N PRO A 49 -32.24 0.24 1.45
CA PRO A 49 -32.35 -1.11 0.94
C PRO A 49 -31.02 -1.83 1.23
N LEU A 50 -31.14 -2.96 1.94
CA LEU A 50 -29.98 -3.81 2.21
C LEU A 50 -29.27 -4.05 0.87
N ARG A 51 -28.07 -3.50 0.69
CA ARG A 51 -27.30 -3.65 -0.55
C ARG A 51 -27.20 -5.14 -0.83
N LYS A 52 -27.74 -5.57 -1.97
CA LYS A 52 -27.66 -6.95 -2.44
C LYS A 52 -26.20 -7.39 -2.34
N LYS A 53 -25.92 -8.46 -1.60
CA LYS A 53 -24.57 -9.01 -1.49
C LYS A 53 -24.18 -9.55 -2.87
N MET A 54 -23.09 -9.07 -3.42
CA MET A 54 -22.54 -9.56 -4.70
C MET A 54 -22.27 -11.06 -4.62
N SER A 55 -22.52 -11.79 -5.69
CA SER A 55 -22.16 -13.22 -5.81
C SER A 55 -20.66 -13.39 -6.03
N ILE A 56 -20.15 -14.61 -6.00
CA ILE A 56 -18.75 -14.92 -6.31
C ILE A 56 -18.48 -14.60 -7.77
N GLU A 57 -19.40 -14.98 -8.65
CA GLU A 57 -19.33 -14.77 -10.11
C GLU A 57 -19.26 -13.28 -10.44
N GLU A 58 -20.09 -12.45 -9.78
CA GLU A 58 -20.08 -10.99 -9.94
C GLU A 58 -18.71 -10.37 -9.54
N TYR A 59 -18.07 -10.89 -8.47
CA TYR A 59 -16.72 -10.47 -8.09
C TYR A 59 -15.69 -10.89 -9.13
N VAL A 60 -15.69 -12.16 -9.53
CA VAL A 60 -14.71 -12.73 -10.48
C VAL A 60 -14.82 -12.02 -11.83
N GLU A 61 -16.02 -11.87 -12.36
CA GLU A 61 -16.24 -11.22 -13.65
C GLU A 61 -15.84 -9.74 -13.62
N GLY A 62 -16.24 -9.01 -12.58
CA GLY A 62 -15.91 -7.59 -12.46
C GLY A 62 -14.42 -7.34 -12.27
N VAL A 63 -13.72 -8.14 -11.45
CA VAL A 63 -12.25 -8.06 -11.33
C VAL A 63 -11.58 -8.40 -12.66
N ALA A 64 -12.00 -9.48 -13.32
CA ALA A 64 -11.44 -9.90 -14.60
C ALA A 64 -11.61 -8.87 -15.72
N LYS A 65 -12.67 -8.05 -15.66
CA LYS A 65 -12.90 -6.90 -16.57
C LYS A 65 -12.09 -5.65 -16.19
N GLY A 66 -11.40 -5.66 -15.05
CA GLY A 66 -10.66 -4.51 -14.54
C GLY A 66 -11.54 -3.41 -13.95
N ASP A 67 -12.76 -3.74 -13.49
CA ASP A 67 -13.64 -2.78 -12.80
C ASP A 67 -13.04 -2.38 -11.46
N ARG A 68 -12.62 -1.10 -11.35
CA ARG A 68 -11.94 -0.56 -10.16
C ARG A 68 -12.81 -0.59 -8.91
N MET A 69 -14.13 -0.44 -9.05
CA MET A 69 -15.06 -0.47 -7.93
C MET A 69 -15.21 -1.90 -7.41
N ILE A 70 -15.35 -2.87 -8.32
CA ILE A 70 -15.45 -4.28 -7.93
C ILE A 70 -14.11 -4.78 -7.38
N LEU A 71 -12.98 -4.40 -7.97
CA LEU A 71 -11.66 -4.68 -7.41
C LEU A 71 -11.53 -4.15 -5.98
N SER A 72 -11.92 -2.91 -5.72
CA SER A 72 -11.89 -2.33 -4.37
C SER A 72 -12.78 -3.10 -3.38
N LYS A 73 -13.96 -3.55 -3.80
CA LYS A 73 -14.86 -4.39 -2.99
C LYS A 73 -14.26 -5.79 -2.76
N ALA A 74 -13.63 -6.40 -3.77
CA ALA A 74 -12.97 -7.70 -3.65
C ALA A 74 -11.80 -7.64 -2.67
N ILE A 75 -10.99 -6.58 -2.72
CA ILE A 75 -9.93 -6.34 -1.75
C ILE A 75 -10.50 -6.18 -0.33
N THR A 76 -11.57 -5.40 -0.17
CA THR A 76 -12.25 -5.25 1.13
C THR A 76 -12.79 -6.58 1.66
N LEU A 77 -13.30 -7.46 0.78
CA LEU A 77 -13.74 -8.80 1.15
C LEU A 77 -12.58 -9.66 1.67
N ILE A 78 -11.42 -9.63 0.99
CA ILE A 78 -10.21 -10.35 1.40
C ILE A 78 -9.63 -9.79 2.71
N GLU A 79 -9.65 -8.48 2.88
CA GLU A 79 -9.18 -7.82 4.10
C GLU A 79 -10.12 -8.03 5.30
N SER A 80 -11.36 -8.49 5.09
CA SER A 80 -12.32 -8.75 6.16
C SER A 80 -11.80 -9.81 7.14
N ASN A 81 -11.96 -9.54 8.43
CA ASN A 81 -11.68 -10.51 9.51
C ASN A 81 -12.95 -11.29 9.92
N ALA A 82 -14.10 -11.03 9.29
CA ALA A 82 -15.34 -11.69 9.64
C ALA A 82 -15.33 -13.15 9.11
N PRO A 83 -15.56 -14.16 9.98
CA PRO A 83 -15.53 -15.56 9.55
C PRO A 83 -16.46 -15.88 8.37
N LYS A 84 -17.60 -15.20 8.29
CA LYS A 84 -18.59 -15.34 7.20
C LYS A 84 -18.07 -14.92 5.83
N ASP A 85 -17.04 -14.08 5.77
CA ASP A 85 -16.48 -13.55 4.52
C ASP A 85 -15.32 -14.41 4.02
N PHE A 86 -14.72 -15.22 4.90
CA PHE A 86 -13.51 -15.99 4.62
C PHE A 86 -13.68 -16.97 3.45
N ASP A 87 -14.67 -17.86 3.51
CA ASP A 87 -14.91 -18.84 2.45
C ASP A 87 -15.16 -18.16 1.10
N LYS A 88 -15.97 -17.11 1.10
CA LYS A 88 -16.26 -16.34 -0.11
C LYS A 88 -14.99 -15.67 -0.67
N ALA A 89 -14.17 -15.07 0.19
CA ALA A 89 -12.91 -14.44 -0.21
C ALA A 89 -11.97 -15.45 -0.87
N GLN A 90 -11.82 -16.64 -0.27
CA GLN A 90 -10.95 -17.70 -0.81
C GLN A 90 -11.46 -18.21 -2.15
N ARG A 91 -12.76 -18.43 -2.32
CA ARG A 91 -13.35 -18.88 -3.59
C ARG A 91 -13.19 -17.85 -4.70
N VAL A 92 -13.36 -16.56 -4.40
CA VAL A 92 -13.10 -15.46 -5.36
C VAL A 92 -11.63 -15.46 -5.77
N LEU A 93 -10.70 -15.53 -4.80
CA LEU A 93 -9.28 -15.54 -5.07
C LEU A 93 -8.88 -16.76 -5.90
N GLN A 94 -9.32 -17.96 -5.51
CA GLN A 94 -9.03 -19.21 -6.23
C GLN A 94 -9.48 -19.15 -7.70
N ALA A 95 -10.67 -18.61 -7.98
CA ALA A 95 -11.17 -18.46 -9.33
C ALA A 95 -10.35 -17.48 -10.18
N LEU A 96 -9.69 -16.50 -9.53
CA LEU A 96 -8.89 -15.47 -10.19
C LEU A 96 -7.40 -15.85 -10.34
N LEU A 97 -6.88 -16.86 -9.61
CA LEU A 97 -5.48 -17.28 -9.67
C LEU A 97 -4.96 -17.55 -11.10
N PRO A 98 -5.73 -18.21 -12.02
CA PRO A 98 -5.25 -18.44 -13.39
C PRO A 98 -4.96 -17.17 -14.18
N ARG A 99 -5.43 -16.00 -13.72
CA ARG A 99 -5.23 -14.69 -14.36
C ARG A 99 -4.10 -13.89 -13.72
N THR A 100 -3.32 -14.48 -12.84
CA THR A 100 -2.23 -13.82 -12.12
C THR A 100 -0.85 -14.20 -12.68
N GLY A 101 0.20 -13.58 -12.21
CA GLY A 101 1.59 -13.96 -12.52
C GLY A 101 2.26 -13.12 -13.60
N HIS A 102 1.57 -12.18 -14.25
CA HIS A 102 2.11 -11.40 -15.37
C HIS A 102 2.67 -10.02 -14.98
N ALA A 103 2.23 -9.44 -13.86
CA ALA A 103 2.69 -8.11 -13.45
C ALA A 103 4.12 -8.14 -12.88
N LEU A 104 4.86 -7.05 -13.04
CA LEU A 104 6.11 -6.81 -12.31
C LEU A 104 5.78 -6.21 -10.94
N ARG A 105 6.20 -6.87 -9.87
CA ARG A 105 6.00 -6.41 -8.48
C ARG A 105 7.26 -5.73 -8.00
N VAL A 106 7.16 -4.45 -7.66
CA VAL A 106 8.27 -3.60 -7.24
C VAL A 106 8.08 -3.16 -5.81
N GLY A 107 8.93 -3.61 -4.90
CA GLY A 107 8.98 -3.15 -3.52
C GLY A 107 9.82 -1.87 -3.40
N ILE A 108 9.32 -0.90 -2.64
CA ILE A 108 9.95 0.39 -2.43
C ILE A 108 10.07 0.65 -0.94
N THR A 109 11.29 0.68 -0.45
CA THR A 109 11.62 0.96 0.95
C THR A 109 12.55 2.16 1.07
N GLY A 110 12.81 2.58 2.28
CA GLY A 110 13.73 3.69 2.59
C GLY A 110 13.30 4.46 3.83
N VAL A 111 14.21 5.26 4.35
CA VAL A 111 13.97 6.06 5.56
C VAL A 111 12.77 7.01 5.43
N PRO A 112 12.14 7.38 6.53
CA PRO A 112 11.13 8.44 6.54
C PRO A 112 11.70 9.71 5.89
N GLY A 113 10.90 10.38 5.07
CA GLY A 113 11.35 11.60 4.37
C GLY A 113 12.15 11.37 3.09
N ALA A 114 12.56 10.14 2.74
CA ALA A 114 13.28 9.81 1.50
C ALA A 114 12.48 10.14 0.22
N GLY A 115 11.18 10.41 0.35
CA GLY A 115 10.33 10.77 -0.78
C GLY A 115 9.76 9.57 -1.53
N LYS A 116 9.58 8.42 -0.86
CA LYS A 116 9.00 7.21 -1.45
C LYS A 116 7.65 7.47 -2.12
N SER A 117 6.72 8.09 -1.41
CA SER A 117 5.38 8.40 -1.94
C SER A 117 5.43 9.37 -3.12
N SER A 118 6.32 10.38 -3.09
CA SER A 118 6.55 11.29 -4.22
C SER A 118 7.17 10.57 -5.42
N PHE A 119 8.08 9.63 -5.15
CA PHE A 119 8.64 8.76 -6.18
C PHE A 119 7.55 7.90 -6.83
N ILE A 120 6.72 7.23 -6.04
CA ILE A 120 5.60 6.41 -6.52
C ILE A 120 4.62 7.24 -7.35
N GLU A 121 4.30 8.45 -6.90
CA GLU A 121 3.44 9.37 -7.65
C GLU A 121 4.02 9.69 -9.03
N SER A 122 5.26 10.16 -9.07
CA SER A 122 5.89 10.59 -10.32
C SER A 122 6.20 9.41 -11.25
N PHE A 123 6.71 8.31 -10.69
CA PHE A 123 7.03 7.10 -11.44
C PHE A 123 5.78 6.39 -11.96
N GLY A 124 4.77 6.23 -11.11
CA GLY A 124 3.49 5.63 -11.49
C GLY A 124 2.76 6.45 -12.55
N THR A 125 2.73 7.79 -12.42
CA THR A 125 2.16 8.68 -13.44
C THR A 125 2.89 8.53 -14.77
N MET A 126 4.22 8.49 -14.77
CA MET A 126 5.02 8.28 -15.98
C MET A 126 4.67 6.94 -16.65
N LEU A 127 4.56 5.86 -15.88
CA LEU A 127 4.18 4.55 -16.42
C LEU A 127 2.75 4.56 -16.99
N CYS A 128 1.79 5.17 -16.30
CA CYS A 128 0.42 5.32 -16.81
C CYS A 128 0.38 6.08 -18.14
N GLN A 129 1.18 7.14 -18.29
CA GLN A 129 1.31 7.90 -19.53
C GLN A 129 1.96 7.11 -20.67
N GLN A 130 2.75 6.08 -20.33
CA GLN A 130 3.28 5.11 -21.31
C GLN A 130 2.30 3.96 -21.62
N GLY A 131 1.08 3.99 -21.05
CA GLY A 131 0.03 3.00 -21.32
C GLY A 131 0.00 1.81 -20.38
N TYR A 132 0.91 1.74 -19.38
CA TYR A 132 0.87 0.69 -18.36
C TYR A 132 -0.28 0.91 -17.36
N LYS A 133 -0.86 -0.18 -16.88
CA LYS A 133 -1.77 -0.16 -15.73
C LYS A 133 -0.96 -0.36 -14.45
N VAL A 134 -1.05 0.60 -13.53
CA VAL A 134 -0.24 0.64 -12.31
C VAL A 134 -1.10 0.52 -11.06
N ALA A 135 -0.79 -0.42 -10.18
CA ALA A 135 -1.35 -0.46 -8.83
C ALA A 135 -0.31 0.00 -7.81
N ALA A 136 -0.67 0.94 -6.93
CA ALA A 136 0.16 1.39 -5.82
C ALA A 136 -0.47 0.92 -4.49
N LEU A 137 0.29 0.12 -3.75
CA LEU A 137 -0.15 -0.51 -2.50
C LEU A 137 0.79 -0.07 -1.37
N ALA A 138 0.24 0.34 -0.23
CA ALA A 138 1.02 0.58 0.97
C ALA A 138 0.93 -0.65 1.90
N VAL A 139 2.06 -1.05 2.49
CA VAL A 139 2.16 -2.15 3.45
C VAL A 139 2.70 -1.59 4.76
N ASP A 140 1.85 -1.52 5.77
CA ASP A 140 2.24 -1.11 7.13
C ASP A 140 1.93 -2.23 8.12
N PRO A 141 2.93 -3.05 8.48
CA PRO A 141 2.74 -4.11 9.45
C PRO A 141 2.59 -3.59 10.89
N THR A 142 2.86 -2.30 11.15
CA THR A 142 2.88 -1.71 12.50
C THR A 142 1.62 -0.94 12.86
N SER A 143 0.65 -0.78 11.96
CA SER A 143 -0.52 0.10 12.09
C SER A 143 -1.59 -0.39 13.10
N THR A 144 -1.18 -1.04 14.20
CA THR A 144 -2.10 -1.41 15.29
C THR A 144 -2.58 -0.22 16.13
N ILE A 145 -1.94 0.96 16.03
CA ILE A 145 -2.12 2.06 17.00
C ILE A 145 -2.64 3.37 16.39
N THR A 146 -2.45 3.64 15.13
CA THR A 146 -2.85 4.95 14.57
C THR A 146 -3.76 4.83 13.34
N GLY A 147 -5.06 4.96 13.54
CA GLY A 147 -6.06 5.04 12.45
C GLY A 147 -5.93 6.29 11.57
N GLY A 148 -4.76 6.94 11.52
CA GLY A 148 -4.56 8.22 10.85
C GLY A 148 -3.99 8.20 9.43
N SER A 149 -3.54 7.03 8.92
CA SER A 149 -2.83 6.94 7.64
C SER A 149 -3.73 6.96 6.39
N ILE A 150 -5.00 6.60 6.50
CA ILE A 150 -5.87 6.32 5.35
C ILE A 150 -6.14 7.54 4.46
N LEU A 151 -6.18 8.74 5.02
CA LEU A 151 -6.42 9.99 4.29
C LEU A 151 -5.12 10.63 3.77
N GLY A 152 -3.99 10.41 4.47
CA GLY A 152 -2.71 11.01 4.13
C GLY A 152 -2.11 10.54 2.81
N ASP A 153 -2.27 9.25 2.48
CA ASP A 153 -1.64 8.68 1.29
C ASP A 153 -2.34 9.07 -0.01
N LYS A 154 -3.68 9.13 -0.02
CA LYS A 154 -4.42 9.61 -1.20
C LYS A 154 -4.23 11.10 -1.45
N THR A 155 -4.06 11.91 -0.41
CA THR A 155 -3.80 13.35 -0.55
C THR A 155 -2.38 13.64 -1.02
N ARG A 156 -1.43 12.73 -0.79
CA ARG A 156 -0.04 12.86 -1.25
C ARG A 156 0.17 12.41 -2.70
N MET A 157 -0.71 11.59 -3.26
CA MET A 157 -0.62 11.04 -4.62
C MET A 157 -1.76 11.56 -5.51
N GLN A 158 -1.96 12.89 -5.53
CA GLN A 158 -3.11 13.51 -6.21
C GLN A 158 -3.10 13.31 -7.73
N ASN A 159 -1.93 13.42 -8.38
CA ASN A 159 -1.82 13.27 -9.83
C ASN A 159 -2.02 11.82 -10.24
N LEU A 160 -1.35 10.90 -9.54
CA LEU A 160 -1.46 9.46 -9.81
C LEU A 160 -2.90 8.96 -9.57
N SER A 161 -3.60 9.49 -8.58
CA SER A 161 -4.99 9.09 -8.29
C SER A 161 -5.99 9.48 -9.39
N ARG A 162 -5.64 10.47 -10.22
CA ARG A 162 -6.45 10.93 -11.37
C ARG A 162 -6.21 10.13 -12.64
N GLU A 163 -5.11 9.37 -12.69
CA GLU A 163 -4.80 8.54 -13.85
C GLU A 163 -5.82 7.40 -14.01
N PRO A 164 -6.45 7.25 -15.18
CA PRO A 164 -7.46 6.22 -15.41
C PRO A 164 -6.88 4.79 -15.29
N ASN A 165 -5.60 4.62 -15.60
CA ASN A 165 -4.88 3.35 -15.53
C ASN A 165 -4.22 3.10 -14.17
N CYS A 166 -4.52 3.89 -13.15
CA CYS A 166 -3.95 3.71 -11.81
C CYS A 166 -4.99 3.23 -10.80
N PHE A 167 -4.55 2.40 -9.87
CA PHE A 167 -5.28 1.99 -8.67
C PHE A 167 -4.42 2.21 -7.43
N ILE A 168 -4.93 2.91 -6.43
CA ILE A 168 -4.22 3.16 -5.17
C ILE A 168 -4.99 2.51 -4.03
N ARG A 169 -4.30 1.66 -3.25
CA ARG A 169 -4.84 1.04 -2.05
C ARG A 169 -3.96 1.37 -0.86
N PRO A 170 -4.47 2.13 0.13
CA PRO A 170 -3.79 2.31 1.42
C PRO A 170 -3.68 0.97 2.17
N SER A 171 -2.73 0.89 3.11
CA SER A 171 -2.57 -0.29 3.96
C SER A 171 -3.87 -0.62 4.71
N PRO A 172 -4.20 -1.91 4.87
CA PRO A 172 -5.30 -2.30 5.74
C PRO A 172 -5.01 -1.87 7.18
N SER A 173 -5.95 -1.17 7.80
CA SER A 173 -5.76 -0.45 9.06
C SER A 173 -5.74 -1.32 10.32
N LYS A 174 -5.86 -2.65 10.23
CA LYS A 174 -5.89 -3.56 11.42
C LYS A 174 -5.42 -4.97 11.06
N GLY A 175 -4.44 -5.47 11.81
CA GLY A 175 -4.02 -6.88 11.71
C GLY A 175 -2.71 -7.17 12.44
N THR A 176 -2.45 -8.44 12.71
CA THR A 176 -1.13 -8.94 13.11
C THR A 176 -0.18 -8.91 11.92
N LEU A 177 1.14 -8.87 12.15
CA LEU A 177 2.16 -8.83 11.09
C LEU A 177 1.93 -9.91 10.02
N GLY A 178 1.68 -11.16 10.42
CA GLY A 178 1.40 -12.26 9.49
C GLY A 178 0.10 -12.08 8.72
N GLY A 179 -0.96 -11.55 9.35
CA GLY A 179 -2.23 -11.26 8.72
C GLY A 179 -2.14 -10.14 7.68
N VAL A 180 -1.36 -9.08 7.94
CA VAL A 180 -1.11 -8.00 6.97
C VAL A 180 -0.34 -8.50 5.77
N THR A 181 0.70 -9.32 5.97
CA THR A 181 1.50 -9.92 4.90
C THR A 181 0.64 -10.78 3.96
N ARG A 182 -0.19 -11.64 4.52
CA ARG A 182 -1.09 -12.48 3.75
C ARG A 182 -2.06 -11.65 2.92
N LYS A 183 -2.76 -10.71 3.54
CA LYS A 183 -3.73 -9.83 2.87
C LYS A 183 -3.09 -8.98 1.78
N SER A 184 -1.87 -8.50 2.00
CA SER A 184 -1.11 -7.75 0.99
C SER A 184 -0.76 -8.60 -0.23
N ARG A 185 -0.36 -9.87 -0.04
CA ARG A 185 -0.13 -10.81 -1.14
C ARG A 185 -1.41 -11.08 -1.93
N GLU A 186 -2.49 -11.37 -1.24
CA GLU A 186 -3.81 -11.62 -1.84
C GLU A 186 -4.31 -10.38 -2.61
N THR A 187 -4.08 -9.17 -2.09
CA THR A 187 -4.38 -7.90 -2.77
C THR A 187 -3.57 -7.74 -4.06
N MET A 188 -2.27 -8.06 -4.05
CA MET A 188 -1.45 -8.05 -5.28
C MET A 188 -2.00 -9.00 -6.34
N LEU A 189 -2.38 -10.22 -5.94
CA LEU A 189 -2.97 -11.21 -6.87
C LEU A 189 -4.27 -10.70 -7.48
N LEU A 190 -5.13 -10.01 -6.71
CA LEU A 190 -6.34 -9.38 -7.25
C LEU A 190 -6.03 -8.25 -8.25
N CYS A 191 -5.01 -7.43 -7.97
CA CYS A 191 -4.57 -6.40 -8.89
C CYS A 191 -4.05 -7.01 -10.20
N GLU A 192 -3.24 -8.08 -10.14
CA GLU A 192 -2.81 -8.82 -11.33
C GLU A 192 -4.01 -9.36 -12.11
N ALA A 193 -4.94 -10.04 -11.44
CA ALA A 193 -6.13 -10.59 -12.09
C ALA A 193 -7.01 -9.51 -12.75
N ALA A 194 -6.97 -8.28 -12.24
CA ALA A 194 -7.63 -7.11 -12.83
C ALA A 194 -6.85 -6.50 -14.01
N GLY A 195 -5.70 -7.09 -14.38
CA GLY A 195 -4.90 -6.68 -15.54
C GLY A 195 -3.95 -5.51 -15.28
N TYR A 196 -3.50 -5.32 -14.04
CA TYR A 196 -2.42 -4.35 -13.75
C TYR A 196 -1.07 -4.95 -14.12
N ASP A 197 -0.26 -4.15 -14.85
CA ASP A 197 1.04 -4.56 -15.40
C ASP A 197 2.18 -4.37 -14.40
N VAL A 198 2.07 -3.35 -13.55
CA VAL A 198 3.08 -2.98 -12.55
C VAL A 198 2.40 -2.76 -11.20
N ILE A 199 2.94 -3.41 -10.17
CA ILE A 199 2.45 -3.26 -8.80
C ILE A 199 3.57 -2.67 -7.95
N LEU A 200 3.41 -1.42 -7.53
CA LEU A 200 4.32 -0.71 -6.65
C LEU A 200 3.88 -0.93 -5.20
N VAL A 201 4.78 -1.46 -4.37
CA VAL A 201 4.51 -1.81 -2.97
C VAL A 201 5.39 -0.95 -2.07
N GLU A 202 4.81 0.04 -1.40
CA GLU A 202 5.52 0.91 -0.46
C GLU A 202 5.55 0.29 0.93
N THR A 203 6.75 0.24 1.56
CA THR A 203 6.85 -0.03 2.99
C THR A 203 6.56 1.24 3.78
N VAL A 204 5.72 1.14 4.81
CA VAL A 204 5.47 2.23 5.75
C VAL A 204 6.22 1.93 7.05
N GLY A 205 7.10 2.85 7.47
CA GLY A 205 7.92 2.70 8.66
C GLY A 205 9.28 2.04 8.42
N VAL A 206 10.03 1.86 9.50
CA VAL A 206 11.35 1.20 9.54
C VAL A 206 11.26 -0.02 10.47
N GLY A 207 11.76 -1.17 10.03
CA GLY A 207 11.79 -2.39 10.83
C GLY A 207 11.65 -3.66 10.01
N GLN A 208 10.93 -4.66 10.52
CA GLN A 208 10.76 -5.98 9.87
C GLN A 208 9.89 -5.96 8.60
N SER A 209 9.30 -4.82 8.23
CA SER A 209 8.48 -4.68 7.04
C SER A 209 9.25 -4.85 5.73
N GLU A 210 10.53 -4.52 5.73
CA GLU A 210 11.38 -4.59 4.54
C GLU A 210 11.60 -6.03 4.07
N THR A 211 11.93 -6.94 4.98
CA THR A 211 12.08 -8.37 4.66
C THR A 211 10.77 -8.97 4.19
N THR A 212 9.68 -8.62 4.86
CA THR A 212 8.34 -9.06 4.51
C THR A 212 7.95 -8.63 3.09
N VAL A 213 8.19 -7.36 2.73
CA VAL A 213 7.89 -6.86 1.38
C VAL A 213 8.87 -7.48 0.36
N ARG A 214 10.17 -7.64 0.70
CA ARG A 214 11.12 -8.35 -0.16
C ARG A 214 10.64 -9.74 -0.57
N ASP A 215 10.03 -10.45 0.36
CA ASP A 215 9.50 -11.81 0.14
C ASP A 215 8.19 -11.85 -0.68
N MET A 216 7.64 -10.70 -1.04
CA MET A 216 6.40 -10.60 -1.84
C MET A 216 6.61 -10.05 -3.24
N VAL A 217 7.76 -9.42 -3.51
CA VAL A 217 8.02 -8.68 -4.75
C VAL A 217 9.10 -9.34 -5.61
N ASP A 218 9.19 -8.93 -6.86
CA ASP A 218 10.20 -9.40 -7.80
C ASP A 218 11.47 -8.55 -7.70
N PHE A 219 11.30 -7.24 -7.75
CA PHE A 219 12.36 -6.23 -7.67
C PHE A 219 12.18 -5.42 -6.39
N PHE A 220 13.27 -5.19 -5.65
CA PHE A 220 13.23 -4.45 -4.39
C PHE A 220 14.19 -3.26 -4.42
N MET A 221 13.67 -2.07 -4.19
CA MET A 221 14.41 -0.83 -4.32
C MET A 221 14.49 -0.10 -2.98
N LEU A 222 15.71 0.33 -2.62
CA LEU A 222 15.99 1.16 -1.45
C LEU A 222 16.11 2.63 -1.89
N VAL A 223 15.20 3.47 -1.43
CA VAL A 223 15.23 4.92 -1.67
C VAL A 223 15.94 5.62 -0.52
N VAL A 224 16.96 6.38 -0.84
CA VAL A 224 17.83 7.10 0.11
C VAL A 224 17.86 8.60 -0.18
N LEU A 225 18.32 9.39 0.81
CA LEU A 225 18.54 10.82 0.70
C LEU A 225 20.02 11.13 0.46
N THR A 226 20.29 12.35 0.03
CA THR A 226 21.64 12.93 -0.04
C THR A 226 22.09 13.41 1.33
N GLY A 227 23.40 13.45 1.54
CA GLY A 227 23.99 13.97 2.78
C GLY A 227 24.07 12.97 3.93
N ALA A 228 24.08 11.71 3.61
CA ALA A 228 23.95 10.55 4.50
C ALA A 228 25.17 10.24 5.39
N GLY A 229 26.03 11.18 5.71
CA GLY A 229 27.11 10.91 6.70
C GLY A 229 26.57 10.33 8.01
N ASP A 230 25.49 10.92 8.56
CA ASP A 230 24.82 10.40 9.75
C ASP A 230 23.73 9.37 9.42
N ASP A 231 23.03 9.51 8.28
CA ASP A 231 21.98 8.59 7.82
C ASP A 231 22.54 7.25 7.31
N LEU A 232 23.77 7.22 6.82
CA LEU A 232 24.50 5.97 6.47
C LEU A 232 24.61 5.04 7.68
N GLN A 233 24.77 5.59 8.89
CA GLN A 233 24.76 4.81 10.13
C GLN A 233 23.35 4.37 10.51
N GLY A 234 22.30 5.06 10.07
CA GLY A 234 20.89 4.72 10.31
C GLY A 234 20.35 3.67 9.34
N ILE A 235 20.91 3.53 8.13
CA ILE A 235 20.51 2.48 7.19
C ILE A 235 21.22 1.18 7.59
N LYS A 236 20.43 0.28 8.17
CA LYS A 236 20.93 -1.04 8.56
C LYS A 236 21.53 -1.75 7.33
N LYS A 237 22.76 -2.23 7.42
CA LYS A 237 23.44 -3.01 6.38
C LYS A 237 22.53 -4.09 5.78
N GLY A 238 21.70 -4.74 6.62
CA GLY A 238 20.77 -5.78 6.22
C GLY A 238 19.71 -5.31 5.20
N ILE A 239 19.32 -4.02 5.16
CA ILE A 239 18.37 -3.53 4.15
C ILE A 239 19.04 -3.39 2.79
N MET A 240 20.31 -2.97 2.77
CA MET A 240 21.09 -2.87 1.53
C MET A 240 21.31 -4.26 0.90
N GLU A 241 21.48 -5.29 1.74
CA GLU A 241 21.61 -6.69 1.31
C GLU A 241 20.35 -7.26 0.66
N LEU A 242 19.20 -6.63 0.86
CA LEU A 242 17.93 -7.01 0.26
C LEU A 242 17.63 -6.30 -1.06
N ALA A 243 18.35 -5.22 -1.37
CA ALA A 243 18.03 -4.33 -2.47
C ALA A 243 18.60 -4.83 -3.80
N ASP A 244 17.79 -4.78 -4.85
CA ASP A 244 18.21 -4.98 -6.24
C ASP A 244 18.68 -3.67 -6.89
N ALA A 245 18.27 -2.53 -6.33
CA ALA A 245 18.77 -1.18 -6.68
C ALA A 245 18.73 -0.25 -5.48
N ILE A 246 19.67 0.70 -5.42
CA ILE A 246 19.67 1.82 -4.47
C ILE A 246 19.40 3.10 -5.26
N VAL A 247 18.47 3.93 -4.79
CA VAL A 247 18.06 5.14 -5.50
C VAL A 247 18.24 6.36 -4.61
N VAL A 248 19.19 7.20 -4.95
CA VAL A 248 19.39 8.50 -4.32
C VAL A 248 18.37 9.47 -4.91
N ASN A 249 17.32 9.77 -4.14
CA ASN A 249 16.23 10.67 -4.55
C ASN A 249 16.56 12.12 -4.22
N LYS A 250 15.71 13.04 -4.70
CA LYS A 250 15.89 14.50 -4.57
C LYS A 250 17.19 15.00 -5.18
N ALA A 251 17.64 14.35 -6.26
CA ALA A 251 18.85 14.73 -7.01
C ALA A 251 18.56 15.89 -7.97
N ASP A 252 18.18 17.05 -7.42
CA ASP A 252 17.87 18.26 -8.19
C ASP A 252 18.35 19.53 -7.48
N GLY A 253 18.39 20.66 -8.23
CA GLY A 253 18.82 21.95 -7.73
C GLY A 253 20.19 21.89 -7.07
N ASP A 254 20.34 22.58 -5.93
CA ASP A 254 21.57 22.64 -5.15
C ASP A 254 21.99 21.29 -4.54
N ASN A 255 21.09 20.32 -4.57
CA ASN A 255 21.32 18.98 -4.02
C ASN A 255 21.97 18.02 -5.03
N LEU A 256 22.09 18.41 -6.30
CA LEU A 256 22.56 17.52 -7.37
C LEU A 256 24.00 17.01 -7.11
N GLU A 257 24.91 17.89 -6.71
CA GLU A 257 26.32 17.49 -6.46
C GLU A 257 26.43 16.56 -5.25
N ARG A 258 25.67 16.83 -4.20
CA ARG A 258 25.59 15.92 -3.04
C ARG A 258 25.05 14.55 -3.43
N ALA A 259 24.04 14.52 -4.32
CA ALA A 259 23.45 13.28 -4.82
C ALA A 259 24.48 12.46 -5.64
N LYS A 260 25.37 13.10 -6.41
CA LYS A 260 26.46 12.43 -7.12
C LYS A 260 27.45 11.77 -6.15
N VAL A 261 27.84 12.50 -5.10
CA VAL A 261 28.75 11.99 -4.08
C VAL A 261 28.13 10.79 -3.37
N THR A 262 26.88 10.95 -2.89
CA THR A 262 26.15 9.90 -2.19
C THR A 262 25.95 8.66 -3.08
N GLN A 263 25.63 8.83 -4.37
CA GLN A 263 25.56 7.71 -5.32
C GLN A 263 26.88 6.95 -5.39
N GLY A 264 28.02 7.68 -5.52
CA GLY A 264 29.35 7.06 -5.57
C GLY A 264 29.72 6.32 -4.27
N GLU A 265 29.24 6.79 -3.12
CA GLU A 265 29.42 6.11 -1.84
C GLU A 265 28.65 4.79 -1.79
N TYR A 266 27.37 4.80 -2.17
CA TYR A 266 26.56 3.58 -2.24
C TYR A 266 27.07 2.60 -3.28
N GLU A 267 27.52 3.08 -4.45
CA GLU A 267 28.11 2.22 -5.50
C GLU A 267 29.31 1.44 -4.96
N ARG A 268 30.21 2.12 -4.25
CA ARG A 268 31.36 1.47 -3.59
C ARG A 268 30.95 0.49 -2.50
N MET A 269 29.87 0.78 -1.75
CA MET A 269 29.40 -0.12 -0.69
C MET A 269 28.81 -1.41 -1.25
N VAL A 270 28.03 -1.33 -2.33
CA VAL A 270 27.39 -2.52 -2.91
C VAL A 270 28.38 -3.47 -3.56
N GLU A 271 29.59 -3.01 -3.94
CA GLU A 271 30.66 -3.89 -4.41
C GLU A 271 31.11 -4.92 -3.35
N PHE A 272 30.98 -4.57 -2.06
CA PHE A 272 31.34 -5.45 -0.93
C PHE A 272 30.17 -6.25 -0.36
N ILE A 273 28.97 -6.09 -0.91
CA ILE A 273 27.75 -6.76 -0.47
C ILE A 273 27.41 -7.88 -1.45
N ARG A 274 27.02 -9.04 -0.90
CA ARG A 274 26.52 -10.11 -1.74
C ARG A 274 25.21 -9.67 -2.43
N PRO A 275 25.11 -9.82 -3.76
CA PRO A 275 23.90 -9.46 -4.48
C PRO A 275 22.63 -10.14 -3.91
N ALA A 276 21.56 -9.38 -3.78
CA ALA A 276 20.26 -9.85 -3.29
C ALA A 276 19.62 -10.89 -4.22
N THR A 277 19.92 -10.81 -5.50
CA THR A 277 19.37 -11.67 -6.56
C THR A 277 20.53 -12.31 -7.34
N GLU A 278 20.48 -13.62 -7.47
CA GLU A 278 21.47 -14.36 -8.24
C GLU A 278 21.51 -13.90 -9.70
N GLY A 279 22.70 -13.65 -10.22
CA GLY A 279 22.90 -13.18 -11.59
C GLY A 279 22.55 -11.71 -11.84
N TRP A 280 22.24 -10.94 -10.77
CA TRP A 280 22.00 -9.50 -10.84
C TRP A 280 22.92 -8.74 -9.91
N GLN A 281 23.60 -7.71 -10.43
CA GLN A 281 24.42 -6.82 -9.61
C GLN A 281 23.59 -5.60 -9.18
N THR A 282 23.59 -5.33 -7.89
CA THR A 282 22.96 -4.11 -7.34
C THR A 282 23.82 -2.89 -7.67
N HIS A 283 23.21 -1.83 -8.15
CA HIS A 283 23.84 -0.54 -8.44
C HIS A 283 23.09 0.61 -7.77
N ALA A 284 23.78 1.76 -7.63
CA ALA A 284 23.21 2.99 -7.13
C ALA A 284 22.86 3.95 -8.28
N TYR A 285 21.64 4.46 -8.25
CA TYR A 285 21.08 5.39 -9.24
C TYR A 285 20.68 6.70 -8.58
N ARG A 286 20.50 7.74 -9.39
CA ARG A 286 19.98 9.03 -8.94
C ARG A 286 18.66 9.33 -9.61
N CYS A 287 17.76 9.96 -8.87
CA CYS A 287 16.53 10.48 -9.46
C CYS A 287 16.04 11.73 -8.73
N SER A 288 15.22 12.49 -9.40
CA SER A 288 14.36 13.49 -8.76
C SER A 288 12.91 13.17 -9.08
N ALA A 289 12.17 12.77 -8.07
CA ALA A 289 10.73 12.60 -8.18
C ALA A 289 10.05 13.93 -8.54
N LEU A 290 10.52 15.04 -7.98
CA LEU A 290 9.98 16.38 -8.23
C LEU A 290 10.19 16.85 -9.68
N LYS A 291 11.41 16.69 -10.20
CA LYS A 291 11.78 17.11 -11.56
C LYS A 291 11.56 16.01 -12.61
N LYS A 292 11.12 14.83 -12.18
CA LYS A 292 10.88 13.64 -13.02
C LYS A 292 12.11 13.18 -13.81
N THR A 293 13.32 13.43 -13.28
CA THR A 293 14.59 13.01 -13.90
C THR A 293 15.04 11.66 -13.35
N GLY A 294 15.70 10.84 -14.18
CA GLY A 294 16.17 9.49 -13.80
C GLY A 294 15.08 8.40 -13.73
N LEU A 295 13.80 8.75 -13.89
CA LEU A 295 12.70 7.79 -13.76
C LEU A 295 12.65 6.79 -14.92
N LEU A 296 12.89 7.24 -16.14
CA LEU A 296 12.95 6.37 -17.34
C LEU A 296 14.14 5.41 -17.26
N GLU A 297 15.28 5.88 -16.78
CA GLU A 297 16.48 5.06 -16.55
C GLU A 297 16.16 3.94 -15.55
N LEU A 298 15.54 4.28 -14.42
CA LEU A 298 15.12 3.30 -13.42
C LEU A 298 14.13 2.27 -14.00
N TRP A 299 13.21 2.72 -14.85
CA TRP A 299 12.31 1.79 -15.53
C TRP A 299 13.07 0.83 -16.46
N ALA A 300 14.03 1.34 -17.21
CA ALA A 300 14.88 0.50 -18.06
C ALA A 300 15.67 -0.53 -17.24
N VAL A 301 16.20 -0.15 -16.08
CA VAL A 301 16.88 -1.05 -15.13
C VAL A 301 15.93 -2.17 -14.65
N MET A 302 14.70 -1.84 -14.26
CA MET A 302 13.72 -2.83 -13.81
C MET A 302 13.34 -3.80 -14.94
N ARG A 303 13.22 -3.32 -16.16
CA ARG A 303 12.93 -4.16 -17.35
C ARG A 303 14.11 -5.07 -17.69
N GLU A 304 15.34 -4.60 -17.58
CA GLU A 304 16.52 -5.44 -17.80
C GLU A 304 16.66 -6.49 -16.68
N PHE A 305 16.40 -6.12 -15.41
CA PHE A 305 16.32 -7.07 -14.31
C PHE A 305 15.32 -8.20 -14.60
N GLU A 306 14.12 -7.85 -15.01
CA GLU A 306 13.08 -8.84 -15.36
C GLU A 306 13.55 -9.77 -16.45
N LYS A 307 14.14 -9.23 -17.51
CA LYS A 307 14.66 -9.99 -18.65
C LYS A 307 15.78 -10.95 -18.26
N VAL A 308 16.78 -10.47 -17.50
CA VAL A 308 17.91 -11.28 -17.05
C VAL A 308 17.47 -12.39 -16.11
N THR A 309 16.62 -12.07 -15.13
CA THR A 309 16.17 -13.03 -14.12
C THR A 309 15.18 -14.05 -14.67
N LYS A 310 14.34 -13.68 -15.65
CA LYS A 310 13.50 -14.63 -16.40
C LYS A 310 14.36 -15.57 -17.24
N LYS A 311 15.36 -15.05 -17.94
CA LYS A 311 16.27 -15.88 -18.76
C LYS A 311 17.04 -16.91 -17.93
N SER A 312 17.44 -16.56 -16.71
CA SER A 312 18.16 -17.45 -15.79
C SER A 312 17.23 -18.38 -14.98
N GLY A 313 15.91 -18.20 -15.03
CA GLY A 313 14.94 -18.96 -14.21
C GLY A 313 14.85 -18.50 -12.75
N VAL A 314 15.64 -17.51 -12.34
CA VAL A 314 15.64 -16.96 -10.96
C VAL A 314 14.31 -16.30 -10.63
N PHE A 315 13.68 -15.64 -11.62
CA PHE A 315 12.38 -14.98 -11.46
C PHE A 315 11.29 -16.00 -11.09
N GLU A 316 11.15 -17.08 -11.85
CA GLU A 316 10.15 -18.13 -11.66
C GLU A 316 10.38 -18.87 -10.35
N ASN A 317 11.64 -19.21 -10.04
CA ASN A 317 12.02 -19.88 -8.79
C ASN A 317 11.67 -19.01 -7.57
N ARG A 318 11.85 -17.69 -7.65
CA ARG A 318 11.43 -16.77 -6.60
C ARG A 318 9.92 -16.77 -6.41
N ARG A 319 9.16 -16.67 -7.48
CA ARG A 319 7.69 -16.73 -7.46
C ARG A 319 7.16 -18.03 -6.89
N GLN A 320 7.75 -19.15 -7.22
CA GLN A 320 7.40 -20.45 -6.65
C GLN A 320 7.64 -20.50 -5.14
N ARG A 321 8.81 -20.03 -4.67
CA ARG A 321 9.10 -19.95 -3.22
C ARG A 321 8.13 -19.03 -2.49
N GLN A 322 7.79 -17.88 -3.08
CA GLN A 322 6.81 -16.95 -2.53
C GLN A 322 5.43 -17.60 -2.42
N THR A 323 5.01 -18.38 -3.40
CA THR A 323 3.73 -19.10 -3.39
C THR A 323 3.73 -20.19 -2.31
N LEU A 324 4.80 -20.97 -2.18
CA LEU A 324 4.92 -21.97 -1.12
C LEU A 324 4.88 -21.35 0.28
N SER A 325 5.62 -20.26 0.49
CA SER A 325 5.60 -19.50 1.75
C SER A 325 4.20 -18.96 2.07
N TRP A 326 3.46 -18.50 1.05
CA TRP A 326 2.08 -18.06 1.23
C TRP A 326 1.16 -19.20 1.63
N VAL A 327 1.23 -20.37 0.96
CA VAL A 327 0.44 -21.55 1.30
C VAL A 327 0.75 -22.01 2.73
N HIS A 328 2.02 -22.08 3.14
CA HIS A 328 2.39 -22.44 4.51
C HIS A 328 1.85 -21.46 5.56
N SER A 329 1.68 -20.20 5.21
CA SER A 329 1.10 -19.20 6.14
C SER A 329 -0.42 -19.32 6.32
N MET A 330 -1.07 -20.19 5.53
CA MET A 330 -2.52 -20.44 5.62
C MET A 330 -2.88 -21.69 6.44
N ILE A 331 -1.89 -22.53 6.71
CA ILE A 331 -2.02 -23.75 7.53
C ILE A 331 -1.69 -23.40 9.00
#